data_d1aea1fdf58c767edc7338843386c426
#
_entry.id   d1aea1fdf58c767edc7338843386c426
#
_cell.length_a   1.000
_cell.length_b   1.000
_cell.length_c   1.000
_cell.angle_alpha   90.00
_cell.angle_beta   90.00
_cell.angle_gamma   90.00
#
_symmetry.space_group_name_H-M   'P 1'
#
loop_
_entity.id
_entity.type
_entity.pdbx_description
1 polymer ?
#
loop_
_entity_poly.entity_id
_entity_poly.type
_entity_poly.pdbx_seq_one_letter_code
_entity_poly.pdbx_strand_id
1 'polypeptide(L)'
;MKKLAISTLAVLMACPAFAINHPDQGSSWQMWGMDPYVGLRGGLSYTNLNYKYDGNKESITDWVFQGRAALGLEVCDTVRSEMEWTYYGKTSDKENFGAAGEIDVKAKLQTLLWNNYMEFGPYKMVRPFAGLGVGMAFADVRREGALVPHHSESKTRVGAMATMGVTFDMERFAVDLAARYTYVDIQSGLHNFGGDVGIRFMF
;
A
#
# COMPACT_ATOMS: atom_id res chain seq x y z
N MET A 1 -17.15 -4.88 -15.32
CA MET A 1 -15.87 -4.32 -14.80
C MET A 1 -15.61 -2.84 -15.17
N LYS A 2 -16.57 -2.10 -15.74
CA LYS A 2 -16.38 -0.67 -16.14
C LYS A 2 -16.89 0.35 -15.12
N LYS A 3 -17.43 -0.06 -13.96
CA LYS A 3 -18.09 0.85 -13.01
C LYS A 3 -17.21 1.23 -11.79
N LEU A 4 -16.08 0.55 -11.55
CA LEU A 4 -15.22 0.86 -10.40
C LEU A 4 -14.27 2.05 -10.61
N ALA A 5 -13.91 2.34 -11.87
CA ALA A 5 -12.98 3.43 -12.17
C ALA A 5 -13.59 4.84 -11.99
N ILE A 6 -14.91 4.95 -11.97
CA ILE A 6 -15.62 6.24 -11.92
C ILE A 6 -15.74 6.76 -10.48
N SER A 7 -15.79 5.85 -9.49
CA SER A 7 -15.97 6.25 -8.08
C SER A 7 -14.70 6.82 -7.44
N THR A 8 -13.52 6.42 -7.88
CA THR A 8 -12.25 6.96 -7.33
C THR A 8 -11.98 8.38 -7.80
N LEU A 9 -12.43 8.73 -9.00
CA LEU A 9 -12.32 10.09 -9.54
C LEU A 9 -13.30 11.05 -8.85
N ALA A 10 -14.45 10.57 -8.39
CA ALA A 10 -15.47 11.40 -7.73
C ALA A 10 -15.05 11.86 -6.32
N VAL A 11 -14.20 11.10 -5.60
CA VAL A 11 -13.68 11.50 -4.28
C VAL A 11 -12.70 12.67 -4.40
N LEU A 12 -11.96 12.76 -5.50
CA LEU A 12 -11.07 13.91 -5.78
C LEU A 12 -11.84 15.20 -6.09
N MET A 13 -13.08 15.10 -6.57
CA MET A 13 -13.89 16.28 -6.91
C MET A 13 -14.85 16.72 -5.80
N ALA A 14 -14.96 15.97 -4.70
CA ALA A 14 -15.88 16.25 -3.61
C ALA A 14 -15.24 17.02 -2.45
N CYS A 15 -14.07 17.63 -2.63
CA CYS A 15 -13.65 18.70 -1.73
C CYS A 15 -14.58 19.91 -1.97
N PRO A 16 -15.52 20.21 -1.07
CA PRO A 16 -16.18 21.49 -1.15
C PRO A 16 -15.07 22.55 -1.06
N ALA A 17 -15.15 23.56 -1.88
CA ALA A 17 -14.23 24.70 -1.93
C ALA A 17 -14.32 25.54 -0.62
N PHE A 18 -13.95 24.94 0.48
CA PHE A 18 -13.57 25.60 1.72
C PHE A 18 -12.06 25.74 1.70
N ALA A 19 -11.56 26.56 0.77
CA ALA A 19 -10.25 27.17 0.92
C ALA A 19 -10.32 28.05 2.17
N ILE A 20 -10.04 27.46 3.32
CA ILE A 20 -9.72 28.24 4.51
C ILE A 20 -8.31 28.74 4.25
N ASN A 21 -8.22 30.03 3.96
CA ASN A 21 -6.96 30.76 3.97
C ASN A 21 -6.21 30.41 5.26
N HIS A 22 -5.13 29.66 5.15
CA HIS A 22 -4.08 29.67 6.14
C HIS A 22 -3.35 31.00 5.96
N PRO A 23 -3.58 32.02 6.84
CA PRO A 23 -2.72 33.19 6.87
C PRO A 23 -1.39 32.71 7.49
N ASP A 24 -0.31 32.96 6.81
CA ASP A 24 1.06 32.91 7.32
C ASP A 24 1.83 31.58 7.31
N GLN A 25 1.84 30.87 6.20
CA GLN A 25 3.05 30.11 5.87
C GLN A 25 3.37 30.27 4.38
N GLY A 26 4.17 31.28 4.07
CA GLY A 26 4.74 31.47 2.75
C GLY A 26 5.77 30.40 2.43
N SER A 27 5.36 29.16 2.21
CA SER A 27 6.19 28.17 1.56
C SER A 27 6.10 28.40 0.05
N SER A 28 7.25 28.67 -0.58
CA SER A 28 7.38 28.89 -2.02
C SER A 28 7.01 27.67 -2.88
N TRP A 29 6.48 26.61 -2.29
CA TRP A 29 6.17 25.32 -2.90
C TRP A 29 4.67 24.99 -2.97
N GLN A 30 3.79 25.91 -2.57
CA GLN A 30 2.35 25.73 -2.73
C GLN A 30 2.00 25.61 -4.22
N MET A 31 1.77 24.40 -4.68
CA MET A 31 1.29 24.15 -6.02
C MET A 31 -0.23 24.16 -6.01
N TRP A 32 -0.84 25.26 -6.45
CA TRP A 32 -2.29 25.47 -6.53
C TRP A 32 -3.05 25.38 -5.20
N GLY A 33 -2.42 25.81 -4.09
CA GLY A 33 -3.04 25.76 -2.75
C GLY A 33 -3.04 24.35 -2.13
N MET A 34 -2.20 23.45 -2.64
CA MET A 34 -1.98 22.11 -2.10
C MET A 34 -0.58 22.02 -1.53
N ASP A 35 -0.42 21.36 -0.37
CA ASP A 35 0.85 21.19 0.30
C ASP A 35 1.47 19.83 -0.05
N PRO A 36 2.62 19.82 -0.74
CA PRO A 36 3.31 18.58 -1.09
C PRO A 36 4.01 17.97 0.12
N TYR A 37 4.07 16.64 0.17
CA TYR A 37 4.80 15.92 1.18
C TYR A 37 5.46 14.64 0.65
N VAL A 38 6.47 14.18 1.38
CA VAL A 38 7.11 12.88 1.19
C VAL A 38 6.86 12.01 2.41
N GLY A 39 6.44 10.78 2.21
CA GLY A 39 6.18 9.81 3.27
C GLY A 39 7.09 8.59 3.20
N LEU A 40 7.57 8.14 4.36
CA LEU A 40 8.27 6.87 4.53
C LEU A 40 7.55 6.06 5.60
N ARG A 41 7.26 4.79 5.33
CA ARG A 41 6.53 3.92 6.25
C ARG A 41 7.19 2.56 6.32
N GLY A 42 7.15 1.94 7.49
CA GLY A 42 7.56 0.56 7.73
C GLY A 42 6.54 -0.18 8.56
N GLY A 43 6.40 -1.48 8.33
CA GLY A 43 5.42 -2.26 9.06
C GLY A 43 5.58 -3.74 8.90
N LEU A 44 4.74 -4.47 9.63
CA LEU A 44 4.61 -5.91 9.56
C LEU A 44 3.22 -6.26 9.02
N SER A 45 3.17 -7.24 8.17
CA SER A 45 1.92 -7.73 7.62
C SER A 45 1.85 -9.24 7.59
N TYR A 46 0.65 -9.74 7.82
CA TYR A 46 0.27 -11.12 7.68
C TYR A 46 -0.27 -11.35 6.28
N THR A 47 0.45 -12.11 5.49
CA THR A 47 0.11 -12.40 4.10
C THR A 47 -0.52 -13.78 4.01
N ASN A 48 -1.68 -13.87 3.37
CA ASN A 48 -2.34 -15.12 3.05
C ASN A 48 -2.43 -15.23 1.51
N LEU A 49 -1.69 -16.16 0.96
CA LEU A 49 -1.69 -16.48 -0.46
C LEU A 49 -2.43 -17.80 -0.67
N ASN A 50 -3.61 -17.73 -1.27
CA ASN A 50 -4.34 -18.92 -1.68
C ASN A 50 -3.89 -19.33 -3.09
N TYR A 51 -3.45 -20.56 -3.26
CA TYR A 51 -3.14 -21.11 -4.57
C TYR A 51 -3.81 -22.47 -4.78
N LYS A 52 -4.10 -22.78 -6.04
CA LYS A 52 -4.66 -24.08 -6.41
C LYS A 52 -3.55 -24.89 -7.10
N TYR A 53 -3.24 -26.04 -6.55
CA TYR A 53 -2.36 -27.00 -7.16
C TYR A 53 -3.07 -28.35 -7.26
N ASP A 54 -3.16 -28.92 -8.46
CA ASP A 54 -3.76 -30.22 -8.76
C ASP A 54 -5.18 -30.43 -8.15
N GLY A 55 -6.01 -29.36 -8.19
CA GLY A 55 -7.37 -29.40 -7.66
C GLY A 55 -7.51 -29.14 -6.15
N ASN A 56 -6.42 -29.19 -5.39
CA ASN A 56 -6.38 -28.88 -3.96
C ASN A 56 -6.12 -27.38 -3.73
N LYS A 57 -6.83 -26.81 -2.74
CA LYS A 57 -6.61 -25.45 -2.28
C LYS A 57 -5.56 -25.51 -1.15
N GLU A 58 -4.44 -24.87 -1.36
CA GLU A 58 -3.42 -24.68 -0.35
C GLU A 58 -3.26 -23.19 -0.05
N SER A 59 -2.91 -22.84 1.17
CA SER A 59 -2.67 -21.47 1.60
C SER A 59 -1.31 -21.35 2.27
N ILE A 60 -0.48 -20.47 1.75
CA ILE A 60 0.76 -20.08 2.43
C ILE A 60 0.47 -18.83 3.25
N THR A 61 0.85 -18.88 4.51
CA THR A 61 0.63 -17.82 5.46
C THR A 61 1.94 -17.45 6.10
N ASP A 62 2.35 -16.19 5.98
CA ASP A 62 3.63 -15.73 6.50
C ASP A 62 3.55 -14.28 7.01
N TRP A 63 4.43 -13.97 8.00
CA TRP A 63 4.65 -12.61 8.45
C TRP A 63 5.75 -11.97 7.62
N VAL A 64 5.42 -10.85 6.96
CA VAL A 64 6.32 -10.17 6.05
C VAL A 64 6.55 -8.73 6.52
N PHE A 65 7.82 -8.34 6.56
CA PHE A 65 8.18 -6.93 6.74
C PHE A 65 7.91 -6.16 5.45
N GLN A 66 7.32 -4.97 5.56
CA GLN A 66 7.06 -4.09 4.42
C GLN A 66 7.66 -2.71 4.63
N GLY A 67 8.25 -2.17 3.56
CA GLY A 67 8.73 -0.80 3.49
C GLY A 67 8.00 -0.04 2.39
N ARG A 68 7.69 1.24 2.63
CA ARG A 68 6.92 2.08 1.71
C ARG A 68 7.50 3.46 1.59
N ALA A 69 7.42 4.00 0.37
CA ALA A 69 7.73 5.38 0.06
C ALA A 69 6.55 6.00 -0.68
N ALA A 70 6.18 7.22 -0.32
CA ALA A 70 5.05 7.92 -0.89
C ALA A 70 5.40 9.36 -1.24
N LEU A 71 4.80 9.85 -2.32
CA LEU A 71 4.75 11.25 -2.72
C LEU A 71 3.29 11.66 -2.70
N GLY A 72 2.95 12.69 -1.94
CA GLY A 72 1.57 13.10 -1.75
C GLY A 72 1.35 14.59 -1.77
N LEU A 73 0.08 14.93 -1.81
CA LEU A 73 -0.44 16.29 -1.75
C LEU A 73 -1.56 16.32 -0.71
N GLU A 74 -1.52 17.27 0.21
CA GLU A 74 -2.67 17.63 1.02
C GLU A 74 -3.56 18.55 0.17
N VAL A 75 -4.70 18.00 -0.27
CA VAL A 75 -5.62 18.70 -1.19
C VAL A 75 -6.47 19.71 -0.43
N CYS A 76 -6.81 19.38 0.79
CA CYS A 76 -7.45 20.26 1.77
C CYS A 76 -7.22 19.68 3.18
N ASP A 77 -7.58 20.42 4.22
CA ASP A 77 -7.37 20.07 5.63
C ASP A 77 -7.85 18.67 6.04
N THR A 78 -8.73 18.08 5.26
CA THR A 78 -9.36 16.79 5.55
C THR A 78 -9.06 15.70 4.51
N VAL A 79 -8.47 16.06 3.37
CA VAL A 79 -8.23 15.11 2.27
C VAL A 79 -6.80 15.19 1.77
N ARG A 80 -6.15 14.08 1.72
CA ARG A 80 -4.82 13.91 1.10
C ARG A 80 -4.83 12.81 0.05
N SER A 81 -4.02 12.99 -0.97
CA SER A 81 -3.84 12.06 -2.06
C SER A 81 -2.35 11.74 -2.24
N GLU A 82 -2.00 10.49 -2.38
CA GLU A 82 -0.60 10.09 -2.53
C GLU A 82 -0.43 8.96 -3.53
N MET A 83 0.71 8.95 -4.18
CA MET A 83 1.22 7.79 -4.90
C MET A 83 2.22 7.07 -4.02
N GLU A 84 1.96 5.82 -3.72
CA GLU A 84 2.74 5.01 -2.80
C GLU A 84 3.32 3.79 -3.50
N TRP A 85 4.63 3.64 -3.39
CA TRP A 85 5.33 2.41 -3.73
C TRP A 85 5.58 1.59 -2.46
N THR A 86 5.18 0.31 -2.48
CA THR A 86 5.40 -0.63 -1.39
C THR A 86 6.27 -1.78 -1.85
N TYR A 87 7.28 -2.08 -1.07
CA TYR A 87 8.07 -3.29 -1.17
C TYR A 87 7.69 -4.23 -0.02
N TYR A 88 7.19 -5.41 -0.36
CA TYR A 88 7.00 -6.50 0.59
C TYR A 88 8.26 -7.35 0.62
N GLY A 89 8.75 -7.68 1.79
CA GLY A 89 9.95 -8.50 1.95
C GLY A 89 9.88 -9.80 1.15
N LYS A 90 11.00 -10.48 1.05
CA LYS A 90 11.05 -11.77 0.37
C LYS A 90 10.40 -12.83 1.25
N THR A 91 9.41 -13.52 0.72
CA THR A 91 8.93 -14.77 1.28
C THR A 91 9.70 -15.92 0.59
N SER A 92 10.37 -16.75 1.36
CA SER A 92 11.02 -17.97 0.86
C SER A 92 10.42 -19.15 1.58
N ASP A 93 9.82 -20.04 0.83
CA ASP A 93 9.33 -21.32 1.36
C ASP A 93 10.11 -22.47 0.72
N LYS A 94 10.51 -23.43 1.56
CA LYS A 94 11.21 -24.61 1.13
C LYS A 94 10.24 -25.78 1.18
N GLU A 95 9.76 -26.18 0.02
CA GLU A 95 8.88 -27.34 -0.09
C GLU A 95 9.66 -28.58 -0.54
N ASN A 96 9.43 -29.68 0.17
CA ASN A 96 10.04 -30.97 -0.12
C ASN A 96 9.06 -31.82 -0.95
N PHE A 97 9.29 -31.89 -2.26
CA PHE A 97 8.46 -32.67 -3.19
C PHE A 97 8.93 -34.12 -3.34
N GLY A 98 9.33 -34.76 -2.28
CA GLY A 98 9.71 -36.18 -2.25
C GLY A 98 10.80 -36.55 -3.26
N ALA A 99 10.47 -37.25 -4.33
CA ALA A 99 11.42 -37.70 -5.35
C ALA A 99 12.03 -36.56 -6.21
N ALA A 100 11.44 -35.37 -6.22
CA ALA A 100 11.92 -34.20 -6.98
C ALA A 100 12.91 -33.33 -6.18
N GLY A 101 13.14 -33.64 -4.91
CA GLY A 101 14.07 -32.90 -4.06
C GLY A 101 13.47 -31.61 -3.47
N GLU A 102 14.32 -30.83 -2.81
CA GLU A 102 13.98 -29.55 -2.21
C GLU A 102 13.89 -28.46 -3.29
N ILE A 103 12.74 -27.79 -3.39
CA ILE A 103 12.53 -26.66 -4.30
C ILE A 103 12.43 -25.39 -3.46
N ASP A 104 13.31 -24.44 -3.70
CA ASP A 104 13.32 -23.11 -3.09
C ASP A 104 12.45 -22.16 -3.92
N VAL A 105 11.29 -21.77 -3.38
CA VAL A 105 10.36 -20.83 -4.01
C VAL A 105 10.56 -19.46 -3.39
N LYS A 106 11.04 -18.50 -4.17
CA LYS A 106 11.24 -17.12 -3.77
C LYS A 106 10.18 -16.23 -4.43
N ALA A 107 9.33 -15.62 -3.64
CA ALA A 107 8.35 -14.65 -4.11
C ALA A 107 8.75 -13.23 -3.68
N LYS A 108 8.70 -12.29 -4.62
CA LYS A 108 8.84 -10.86 -4.37
C LYS A 108 7.56 -10.18 -4.82
N LEU A 109 7.01 -9.34 -3.97
CA LEU A 109 5.84 -8.54 -4.28
C LEU A 109 6.18 -7.05 -4.12
N GLN A 110 5.77 -6.26 -5.09
CA GLN A 110 5.81 -4.80 -5.03
C GLN A 110 4.47 -4.25 -5.47
N THR A 111 4.06 -3.12 -4.93
CA THR A 111 2.84 -2.44 -5.38
C THR A 111 3.11 -0.96 -5.62
N LEU A 112 2.44 -0.40 -6.61
CA LEU A 112 2.35 1.03 -6.87
C LEU A 112 0.88 1.39 -6.82
N LEU A 113 0.47 2.10 -5.76
CA LEU A 113 -0.93 2.42 -5.50
C LEU A 113 -1.13 3.93 -5.45
N TRP A 114 -2.26 4.37 -5.97
CA TRP A 114 -2.78 5.70 -5.75
C TRP A 114 -3.79 5.63 -4.60
N ASN A 115 -3.47 6.30 -3.52
CA ASN A 115 -4.21 6.28 -2.27
C ASN A 115 -4.86 7.64 -2.02
N ASN A 116 -6.09 7.62 -1.52
CA ASN A 116 -6.79 8.81 -1.04
C ASN A 116 -7.20 8.57 0.41
N TYR A 117 -6.96 9.55 1.24
CA TYR A 117 -7.25 9.50 2.67
C TYR A 117 -8.19 10.63 3.04
N MET A 118 -9.09 10.35 3.96
CA MET A 118 -9.93 11.32 4.62
C MET A 118 -9.56 11.37 6.10
N GLU A 119 -9.21 12.54 6.59
CA GLU A 119 -8.88 12.80 7.98
C GLU A 119 -10.11 13.36 8.71
N PHE A 120 -10.34 12.91 9.94
CA PHE A 120 -11.53 13.23 10.71
C PHE A 120 -11.18 14.01 11.97
N GLY A 121 -12.00 15.02 12.30
CA GLY A 121 -11.98 15.68 13.57
C GLY A 121 -11.29 17.04 13.59
N PRO A 122 -11.64 17.87 14.58
CA PRO A 122 -11.09 19.21 14.75
C PRO A 122 -9.76 19.24 15.51
N TYR A 123 -9.14 18.09 15.74
CA TYR A 123 -7.99 17.97 16.64
C TYR A 123 -6.70 18.35 15.90
N LYS A 124 -6.04 19.40 16.39
CA LYS A 124 -4.81 19.91 15.77
C LYS A 124 -3.62 18.94 15.87
N MET A 125 -3.54 18.13 16.92
CA MET A 125 -2.39 17.24 17.14
C MET A 125 -2.66 15.78 16.76
N VAL A 126 -3.90 15.31 16.82
CA VAL A 126 -4.27 13.91 16.62
C VAL A 126 -5.43 13.84 15.65
N ARG A 127 -5.20 13.31 14.45
CA ARG A 127 -6.20 13.22 13.38
C ARG A 127 -6.43 11.76 13.00
N PRO A 128 -7.57 11.16 13.39
CA PRO A 128 -7.96 9.85 12.84
C PRO A 128 -8.17 9.96 11.33
N PHE A 129 -7.82 8.91 10.60
CA PHE A 129 -8.02 8.86 9.18
C PHE A 129 -8.50 7.50 8.68
N ALA A 130 -9.13 7.49 7.53
CA ALA A 130 -9.41 6.31 6.74
C ALA A 130 -9.00 6.56 5.29
N GLY A 131 -8.59 5.52 4.58
CA GLY A 131 -8.13 5.66 3.22
C GLY A 131 -8.42 4.44 2.36
N LEU A 132 -8.53 4.70 1.07
CA LEU A 132 -8.68 3.70 0.03
C LEU A 132 -7.64 3.94 -1.06
N GLY A 133 -7.14 2.86 -1.65
CA GLY A 133 -6.19 2.94 -2.75
C GLY A 133 -6.41 1.86 -3.80
N VAL A 134 -5.96 2.16 -5.01
CA VAL A 134 -6.00 1.25 -6.14
C VAL A 134 -4.78 1.46 -7.01
N GLY A 135 -4.29 0.41 -7.65
CA GLY A 135 -3.14 0.51 -8.54
C GLY A 135 -2.66 -0.84 -9.04
N MET A 136 -1.36 -0.95 -9.24
CA MET A 136 -0.71 -2.12 -9.83
C MET A 136 0.14 -2.84 -8.78
N ALA A 137 0.12 -4.16 -8.87
CA ALA A 137 0.98 -5.06 -8.13
C ALA A 137 1.89 -5.83 -9.10
N PHE A 138 3.18 -5.88 -8.79
CA PHE A 138 4.22 -6.58 -9.54
C PHE A 138 4.68 -7.76 -8.71
N ALA A 139 4.38 -8.97 -9.17
CA ALA A 139 4.77 -10.21 -8.52
C ALA A 139 5.82 -10.93 -9.36
N ASP A 140 7.00 -11.13 -8.78
CA ASP A 140 8.07 -11.94 -9.35
C ASP A 140 8.18 -13.24 -8.56
N VAL A 141 7.93 -14.36 -9.22
CA VAL A 141 8.09 -15.69 -8.63
C VAL A 141 9.28 -16.37 -9.31
N ARG A 142 10.28 -16.73 -8.51
CA ARG A 142 11.43 -17.52 -8.95
C ARG A 142 11.38 -18.90 -8.29
N ARG A 143 11.54 -19.93 -9.10
CA ARG A 143 11.67 -21.31 -8.64
C ARG A 143 13.07 -21.79 -8.96
N GLU A 144 13.77 -22.22 -7.93
CA GLU A 144 15.13 -22.78 -8.04
C GLU A 144 15.13 -24.18 -7.43
N GLY A 145 15.42 -25.20 -8.23
CA GLY A 145 15.53 -26.60 -7.78
C GLY A 145 16.58 -27.34 -8.59
N ALA A 146 17.21 -28.36 -8.00
CA ALA A 146 18.29 -29.10 -8.65
C ALA A 146 17.91 -29.81 -9.96
N LEU A 147 16.62 -30.10 -10.16
CA LEU A 147 16.07 -30.80 -11.33
C LEU A 147 15.03 -29.97 -12.11
N VAL A 148 14.80 -28.71 -11.73
CA VAL A 148 13.82 -27.85 -12.39
C VAL A 148 14.56 -26.72 -13.09
N PRO A 149 14.36 -26.48 -14.40
CA PRO A 149 14.98 -25.35 -15.08
C PRO A 149 14.51 -24.04 -14.45
N HIS A 150 15.42 -23.07 -14.34
CA HIS A 150 15.14 -21.74 -13.83
C HIS A 150 13.94 -21.14 -14.55
N HIS A 151 12.83 -21.00 -13.84
CA HIS A 151 11.63 -20.34 -14.36
C HIS A 151 11.39 -19.06 -13.56
N SER A 152 11.45 -17.93 -14.24
CA SER A 152 11.11 -16.63 -13.68
C SER A 152 9.86 -16.12 -14.37
N GLU A 153 8.78 -15.92 -13.63
CA GLU A 153 7.54 -15.38 -14.15
C GLU A 153 7.22 -14.07 -13.44
N SER A 154 7.17 -12.97 -14.21
CA SER A 154 6.73 -11.67 -13.72
C SER A 154 5.30 -11.40 -14.17
N LYS A 155 4.41 -11.09 -13.23
CA LYS A 155 2.99 -10.80 -13.49
C LYS A 155 2.61 -9.45 -12.90
N THR A 156 2.00 -8.61 -13.75
CA THR A 156 1.37 -7.38 -13.28
C THR A 156 -0.12 -7.64 -13.03
N ARG A 157 -0.62 -7.19 -11.88
CA ARG A 157 -1.99 -7.40 -11.43
C ARG A 157 -2.56 -6.12 -10.83
N VAL A 158 -3.88 -6.07 -10.71
CA VAL A 158 -4.56 -4.97 -10.01
C VAL A 158 -4.48 -5.22 -8.51
N GLY A 159 -4.16 -4.15 -7.78
CA GLY A 159 -4.17 -4.13 -6.32
C GLY A 159 -5.16 -3.10 -5.80
N ALA A 160 -5.78 -3.39 -4.67
CA ALA A 160 -6.62 -2.48 -3.92
C ALA A 160 -6.22 -2.47 -2.45
N MET A 161 -6.41 -1.33 -1.78
CA MET A 161 -6.03 -1.15 -0.38
C MET A 161 -7.13 -0.41 0.37
N ALA A 162 -7.35 -0.82 1.62
CA ALA A 162 -8.09 -0.07 2.62
C ALA A 162 -7.23 0.10 3.87
N THR A 163 -7.29 1.28 4.48
CA THR A 163 -6.51 1.59 5.68
C THR A 163 -7.29 2.48 6.62
N MET A 164 -6.96 2.38 7.90
CA MET A 164 -7.41 3.30 8.92
C MET A 164 -6.30 3.50 9.94
N GLY A 165 -6.26 4.68 10.55
CA GLY A 165 -5.20 5.00 11.48
C GLY A 165 -5.37 6.34 12.15
N VAL A 166 -4.26 6.78 12.75
CA VAL A 166 -4.17 8.06 13.44
C VAL A 166 -2.89 8.76 12.98
N THR A 167 -3.01 10.02 12.67
CA THR A 167 -1.91 10.94 12.39
C THR A 167 -1.64 11.79 13.63
N PHE A 168 -0.38 11.87 14.02
CA PHE A 168 0.14 12.82 15.00
C PHE A 168 0.87 13.92 14.24
N ASP A 169 0.29 15.10 14.24
CA ASP A 169 0.78 16.26 13.49
C ASP A 169 1.74 17.10 14.35
N MET A 170 2.92 17.42 13.81
CA MET A 170 4.01 18.13 14.51
C MET A 170 4.59 19.24 13.60
N GLU A 171 3.72 20.11 13.06
CA GLU A 171 4.04 21.27 12.20
C GLU A 171 4.76 20.94 10.88
N ARG A 172 6.00 20.42 10.92
CA ARG A 172 6.82 20.11 9.73
C ARG A 172 6.86 18.64 9.38
N PHE A 173 6.47 17.80 10.30
CA PHE A 173 6.39 16.37 10.07
C PHE A 173 5.18 15.79 10.78
N ALA A 174 4.65 14.72 10.27
CA ALA A 174 3.57 13.99 10.89
C ALA A 174 3.95 12.52 11.04
N VAL A 175 3.50 11.89 12.11
CA VAL A 175 3.67 10.47 12.36
C VAL A 175 2.34 9.78 12.18
N ASP A 176 2.30 8.80 11.27
CA ASP A 176 1.12 7.98 11.01
C ASP A 176 1.26 6.61 11.71
N LEU A 177 0.21 6.17 12.38
CA LEU A 177 0.06 4.80 12.87
C LEU A 177 -1.20 4.22 12.23
N ALA A 178 -1.07 3.14 11.48
CA ALA A 178 -2.18 2.62 10.68
C ALA A 178 -2.30 1.10 10.73
N ALA A 179 -3.54 0.64 10.60
CA ALA A 179 -3.89 -0.72 10.19
C ALA A 179 -4.26 -0.70 8.71
N ARG A 180 -3.79 -1.69 7.96
CA ARG A 180 -3.94 -1.74 6.51
C ARG A 180 -4.35 -3.13 6.06
N TYR A 181 -5.24 -3.16 5.09
CA TYR A 181 -5.60 -4.35 4.33
C TYR A 181 -5.29 -4.10 2.85
N THR A 182 -4.56 -5.02 2.22
CA THR A 182 -4.25 -4.97 0.79
C THR A 182 -4.72 -6.26 0.12
N TYR A 183 -5.44 -6.09 -0.96
CA TYR A 183 -5.88 -7.16 -1.85
C TYR A 183 -5.18 -7.05 -3.20
N VAL A 184 -4.67 -8.18 -3.71
CA VAL A 184 -4.09 -8.25 -5.05
C VAL A 184 -4.81 -9.36 -5.82
N ASP A 185 -5.29 -9.03 -7.02
CA ASP A 185 -6.01 -9.95 -7.90
C ASP A 185 -5.05 -10.91 -8.62
N ILE A 186 -4.52 -11.88 -7.87
CA ILE A 186 -3.78 -13.04 -8.37
C ILE A 186 -4.77 -14.21 -8.46
N GLN A 187 -4.52 -15.21 -9.31
CA GLN A 187 -5.45 -16.33 -9.64
C GLN A 187 -6.27 -16.93 -8.49
N SER A 188 -5.86 -16.74 -7.24
CA SER A 188 -6.58 -17.20 -6.05
C SER A 188 -6.80 -16.10 -5.01
N GLY A 189 -6.40 -14.85 -5.31
CA GLY A 189 -6.44 -13.71 -4.40
C GLY A 189 -5.31 -13.74 -3.36
N LEU A 190 -4.55 -12.65 -3.26
CA LEU A 190 -3.62 -12.43 -2.16
C LEU A 190 -4.24 -11.43 -1.21
N HIS A 191 -4.34 -11.82 0.04
CA HIS A 191 -4.84 -10.99 1.12
C HIS A 191 -3.68 -10.67 2.07
N ASN A 192 -3.47 -9.39 2.32
CA ASN A 192 -2.44 -8.94 3.24
C ASN A 192 -3.07 -8.01 4.27
N PHE A 193 -2.89 -8.32 5.54
CA PHE A 193 -3.35 -7.49 6.65
C PHE A 193 -2.16 -7.15 7.55
N GLY A 194 -1.99 -5.86 7.88
CA GLY A 194 -0.84 -5.44 8.67
C GLY A 194 -1.04 -4.14 9.41
N GLY A 195 -0.02 -3.82 10.21
CA GLY A 195 0.13 -2.54 10.87
C GLY A 195 1.41 -1.86 10.42
N ASP A 196 1.39 -0.54 10.38
CA ASP A 196 2.54 0.26 9.98
C ASP A 196 2.67 1.56 10.77
N VAL A 197 3.91 2.02 10.83
CA VAL A 197 4.29 3.34 11.34
C VAL A 197 4.98 4.09 10.23
N GLY A 198 4.65 5.36 10.06
CA GLY A 198 5.23 6.20 9.04
C GLY A 198 5.55 7.61 9.51
N ILE A 199 6.41 8.27 8.77
CA ILE A 199 6.73 9.68 8.93
C ILE A 199 6.47 10.37 7.61
N ARG A 200 5.78 11.52 7.66
CA ARG A 200 5.57 12.43 6.53
C ARG A 200 6.31 13.73 6.79
N PHE A 201 6.99 14.24 5.77
CA PHE A 201 7.64 15.55 5.78
C PHE A 201 6.90 16.47 4.81
N MET A 202 6.41 17.58 5.34
CA MET A 202 5.68 18.62 4.61
C MET A 202 6.64 19.73 4.19
N PHE A 203 6.40 20.32 3.00
CA PHE A 203 7.27 21.33 2.40
C PHE A 203 6.58 22.69 2.30
#